data_ccd14611276d367605669dd5ee71a9b2
#
_entry.id   ccd14611276d367605669dd5ee71a9b2
#
_cell.length_a   1.000
_cell.length_b   1.000
_cell.length_c   1.000
_cell.angle_alpha   90.00
_cell.angle_beta   90.00
_cell.angle_gamma   90.00
#
_symmetry.space_group_name_H-M   'P 1'
#
loop_
_entity.id
_entity.type
_entity.pdbx_description
1 polymer ?
#
loop_
_entity_poly.entity_id
_entity_poly.type
_entity_poly.pdbx_seq_one_letter_code
_entity_poly.pdbx_strand_id
1 'polypeptide(L)'
;MSRMVGTVSRGLRAPIIRQGDNLVDIVTNTVLEASKEDGFAIHDRDVVAMTEAIVARAQGNYATVDDIAEDVRAKFGGETVGVIFPILSRNRFAICLRGIAKGAKKIVLMLSYPSDEVGNHLISLDMLDEKGVNPYTDVLDLKTYRELFGYEKHPFTGVDYVEYYEGLIKECGAEVEIIFANDPRAILNYTKNVLNCDIHSRFRTKRLLKNAGVEINYGLDEILNHSVNGSGFNAEYGLLGSNKATEESVKLFPRDCQPFVEAIQKKLYDATGKQIEVMVYGDGAFKDPVGKIWELADPIVSPGYTAGLEGTPNELKLKYLADNDFASLSGDELKAAIKGKIQEKDGNLVGQMISEGTTPRRLTDLIGSLCDLTSGSGDKGTPIVYIQGYFDNYTTE
;
A
#
# COMPACT_ATOMS: atom_id res chain seq x y z
N MET A 1 0.80 -27.63 30.31
CA MET A 1 1.14 -26.22 30.65
C MET A 1 0.62 -25.35 29.52
N SER A 2 -0.06 -24.27 29.81
CA SER A 2 -0.47 -23.36 28.75
C SER A 2 0.78 -22.83 28.02
N ARG A 3 0.76 -22.86 26.70
CA ARG A 3 1.81 -22.30 25.85
C ARG A 3 2.01 -20.82 26.18
N MET A 4 3.23 -20.42 26.52
CA MET A 4 3.55 -19.04 26.90
C MET A 4 3.80 -18.14 25.68
N VAL A 5 4.20 -18.75 24.55
CA VAL A 5 4.44 -18.04 23.30
C VAL A 5 3.23 -18.22 22.40
N GLY A 6 2.53 -17.14 22.10
CA GLY A 6 1.40 -17.12 21.17
C GLY A 6 1.88 -17.06 19.72
N THR A 7 2.03 -15.84 19.19
CA THR A 7 2.44 -15.63 17.80
C THR A 7 3.96 -15.50 17.68
N VAL A 8 4.52 -16.17 16.66
CA VAL A 8 5.92 -16.05 16.26
C VAL A 8 6.00 -15.68 14.79
N SER A 9 6.69 -14.60 14.46
CA SER A 9 6.92 -14.16 13.08
C SER A 9 8.39 -14.32 12.72
N ARG A 10 8.69 -14.98 11.60
CA ARG A 10 10.04 -15.25 11.10
C ARG A 10 10.23 -14.74 9.71
N GLY A 11 11.23 -13.88 9.49
CA GLY A 11 11.70 -13.51 8.16
C GLY A 11 12.58 -14.62 7.60
N LEU A 12 12.19 -15.19 6.47
CA LEU A 12 12.94 -16.25 5.80
C LEU A 12 13.78 -15.72 4.67
N ARG A 13 15.06 -16.10 4.64
CA ARG A 13 15.99 -15.76 3.57
C ARG A 13 15.64 -16.53 2.32
N ALA A 14 15.65 -15.83 1.18
CA ALA A 14 15.41 -16.41 -0.13
C ALA A 14 16.60 -16.12 -1.06
N PRO A 15 16.79 -16.91 -2.13
CA PRO A 15 17.72 -16.55 -3.18
C PRO A 15 17.32 -15.23 -3.84
N ILE A 16 18.25 -14.62 -4.57
CA ILE A 16 17.94 -13.42 -5.36
C ILE A 16 17.01 -13.81 -6.50
N ILE A 17 15.76 -13.38 -6.40
CA ILE A 17 14.72 -13.68 -7.40
C ILE A 17 15.01 -12.94 -8.71
N ARG A 18 14.84 -13.64 -9.82
CA ARG A 18 14.99 -13.10 -11.19
C ARG A 18 13.72 -13.36 -11.99
N GLN A 19 13.58 -12.62 -13.08
CA GLN A 19 12.51 -12.87 -14.04
C GLN A 19 12.56 -14.31 -14.55
N GLY A 20 11.42 -14.99 -14.55
CA GLY A 20 11.26 -16.38 -15.00
C GLY A 20 11.54 -17.44 -13.92
N ASP A 21 11.95 -17.05 -12.72
CA ASP A 21 12.12 -17.99 -11.61
C ASP A 21 10.78 -18.62 -11.22
N ASN A 22 10.79 -19.91 -10.91
CA ASN A 22 9.64 -20.61 -10.37
C ASN A 22 9.46 -20.26 -8.88
N LEU A 23 8.77 -19.18 -8.62
CA LEU A 23 8.62 -18.64 -7.28
C LEU A 23 7.76 -19.54 -6.38
N VAL A 24 6.85 -20.32 -6.94
CA VAL A 24 6.07 -21.33 -6.17
C VAL A 24 7.01 -22.37 -5.54
N ASP A 25 7.97 -22.86 -6.31
CA ASP A 25 8.96 -23.83 -5.83
C ASP A 25 9.91 -23.18 -4.81
N ILE A 26 10.39 -21.98 -5.11
CA ILE A 26 11.32 -21.26 -4.22
C ILE A 26 10.68 -21.00 -2.87
N VAL A 27 9.46 -20.47 -2.81
CA VAL A 27 8.76 -20.18 -1.54
C VAL A 27 8.51 -21.46 -0.77
N THR A 28 7.98 -22.50 -1.43
CA THR A 28 7.70 -23.78 -0.78
C THR A 28 8.97 -24.40 -0.18
N ASN A 29 10.04 -24.48 -0.96
CA ASN A 29 11.30 -25.05 -0.51
C ASN A 29 11.92 -24.24 0.63
N THR A 30 11.90 -22.90 0.53
CA THR A 30 12.40 -22.00 1.60
C THR A 30 11.69 -22.26 2.92
N VAL A 31 10.36 -22.42 2.91
CA VAL A 31 9.58 -22.72 4.13
C VAL A 31 9.96 -24.09 4.70
N LEU A 32 10.04 -25.12 3.86
CA LEU A 32 10.37 -26.48 4.31
C LEU A 32 11.79 -26.60 4.84
N GLU A 33 12.75 -25.96 4.18
CA GLU A 33 14.15 -25.93 4.61
C GLU A 33 14.31 -25.16 5.92
N ALA A 34 13.71 -23.97 6.04
CA ALA A 34 13.75 -23.19 7.27
C ALA A 34 13.12 -23.95 8.47
N SER A 35 11.99 -24.63 8.25
CA SER A 35 11.37 -25.48 9.27
C SER A 35 12.31 -26.57 9.76
N LYS A 36 13.03 -27.20 8.84
CA LYS A 36 13.98 -28.28 9.15
C LYS A 36 15.24 -27.75 9.86
N GLU A 37 15.80 -26.63 9.38
CA GLU A 37 17.04 -26.07 9.91
C GLU A 37 16.85 -25.50 11.32
N ASP A 38 15.78 -24.73 11.53
CA ASP A 38 15.48 -24.09 12.82
C ASP A 38 14.65 -25.00 13.75
N GLY A 39 14.22 -26.18 13.29
CA GLY A 39 13.54 -27.15 14.10
C GLY A 39 12.14 -26.78 14.57
N PHE A 40 11.43 -25.92 13.84
CA PHE A 40 10.05 -25.58 14.15
C PHE A 40 9.06 -26.47 13.40
N ALA A 41 8.01 -26.90 14.08
CA ALA A 41 6.94 -27.68 13.45
C ALA A 41 5.99 -26.76 12.66
N ILE A 42 5.53 -27.22 11.51
CA ILE A 42 4.50 -26.55 10.70
C ILE A 42 3.12 -26.99 11.19
N HIS A 43 2.21 -26.05 11.41
CA HIS A 43 0.87 -26.33 11.89
C HIS A 43 -0.21 -25.86 10.91
N ASP A 44 -1.43 -26.38 11.09
CA ASP A 44 -2.59 -25.88 10.38
C ASP A 44 -2.84 -24.42 10.75
N ARG A 45 -3.22 -23.61 9.76
CA ARG A 45 -3.44 -22.16 9.88
C ARG A 45 -2.20 -21.33 10.21
N ASP A 46 -0.99 -21.88 10.13
CA ASP A 46 0.20 -21.04 10.00
C ASP A 46 0.11 -20.21 8.72
N VAL A 47 0.80 -19.08 8.67
CA VAL A 47 0.73 -18.17 7.51
C VAL A 47 2.08 -18.06 6.85
N VAL A 48 2.09 -18.17 5.53
CA VAL A 48 3.22 -17.83 4.66
C VAL A 48 2.87 -16.56 3.88
N ALA A 49 3.67 -15.55 4.03
CA ALA A 49 3.48 -14.30 3.29
C ALA A 49 4.74 -13.95 2.50
N MET A 50 4.57 -13.35 1.34
CA MET A 50 5.68 -12.86 0.54
C MET A 50 5.42 -11.46 0.02
N THR A 51 6.49 -10.66 -0.10
CA THR A 51 6.37 -9.29 -0.60
C THR A 51 5.96 -9.29 -2.08
N GLU A 52 5.09 -8.37 -2.46
CA GLU A 52 4.67 -8.16 -3.84
C GLU A 52 5.87 -7.97 -4.79
N ALA A 53 6.96 -7.43 -4.26
CA ALA A 53 8.15 -7.11 -5.02
C ALA A 53 8.80 -8.33 -5.67
N ILE A 54 8.90 -9.45 -4.95
CA ILE A 54 9.49 -10.68 -5.53
C ILE A 54 8.54 -11.34 -6.52
N VAL A 55 7.23 -11.21 -6.32
CA VAL A 55 6.23 -11.74 -7.27
C VAL A 55 6.29 -10.99 -8.59
N ALA A 56 6.22 -9.65 -8.53
CA ALA A 56 6.35 -8.80 -9.71
C ALA A 56 7.70 -9.02 -10.44
N ARG A 57 8.78 -9.21 -9.67
CA ARG A 57 10.11 -9.46 -10.23
C ARG A 57 10.20 -10.80 -10.96
N ALA A 58 9.68 -11.89 -10.37
CA ALA A 58 9.62 -13.19 -11.02
C ALA A 58 8.78 -13.17 -12.30
N GLN A 59 7.70 -12.41 -12.31
CA GLN A 59 6.86 -12.18 -13.48
C GLN A 59 7.52 -11.32 -14.56
N GLY A 60 8.60 -10.58 -14.24
CA GLY A 60 9.16 -9.56 -15.14
C GLY A 60 8.18 -8.42 -15.42
N ASN A 61 7.37 -8.06 -14.43
CA ASN A 61 6.31 -7.05 -14.60
C ASN A 61 6.87 -5.64 -14.51
N TYR A 62 7.58 -5.22 -15.58
CA TYR A 62 8.23 -3.91 -15.70
C TYR A 62 7.72 -3.15 -16.91
N ALA A 63 7.73 -1.83 -16.82
CA ALA A 63 7.49 -0.93 -17.93
C ALA A 63 8.52 0.20 -17.91
N THR A 64 8.81 0.76 -19.09
CA THR A 64 9.70 1.90 -19.24
C THR A 64 8.94 3.22 -19.09
N VAL A 65 9.67 4.29 -18.86
CA VAL A 65 9.14 5.66 -18.90
C VAL A 65 8.51 5.95 -20.27
N ASP A 66 9.06 5.40 -21.36
CA ASP A 66 8.54 5.57 -22.70
C ASP A 66 7.24 4.79 -22.94
N ASP A 67 7.06 3.62 -22.33
CA ASP A 67 5.78 2.88 -22.38
C ASP A 67 4.66 3.68 -21.65
N ILE A 68 4.99 4.30 -20.52
CA ILE A 68 4.06 5.20 -19.83
C ILE A 68 3.70 6.41 -20.73
N ALA A 69 4.71 7.01 -21.35
CA ALA A 69 4.52 8.15 -22.25
C ALA A 69 3.63 7.81 -23.45
N GLU A 70 3.79 6.64 -24.03
CA GLU A 70 2.99 6.17 -25.15
C GLU A 70 1.52 5.98 -24.75
N ASP A 71 1.26 5.34 -23.61
CA ASP A 71 -0.10 5.14 -23.11
C ASP A 71 -0.79 6.47 -22.74
N VAL A 72 -0.05 7.38 -22.10
CA VAL A 72 -0.54 8.75 -21.79
C VAL A 72 -0.84 9.50 -23.10
N ARG A 73 0.03 9.44 -24.10
CA ARG A 73 -0.19 10.09 -25.40
C ARG A 73 -1.42 9.52 -26.10
N ALA A 74 -1.60 8.21 -26.06
CA ALA A 74 -2.77 7.55 -26.66
C ALA A 74 -4.08 7.99 -25.98
N LYS A 75 -4.07 8.15 -24.67
CA LYS A 75 -5.27 8.51 -23.86
C LYS A 75 -5.60 10.01 -23.87
N PHE A 76 -4.59 10.87 -23.95
CA PHE A 76 -4.74 12.34 -23.83
C PHE A 76 -4.44 13.09 -25.14
N GLY A 77 -4.07 12.41 -26.21
CA GLY A 77 -3.77 13.03 -27.51
C GLY A 77 -2.46 13.82 -27.56
N GLY A 78 -1.59 13.72 -26.56
CA GLY A 78 -0.35 14.48 -26.47
C GLY A 78 -0.53 15.97 -26.10
N GLU A 79 -1.72 16.37 -25.69
CA GLU A 79 -2.09 17.76 -25.36
C GLU A 79 -1.77 18.12 -23.90
N THR A 80 -2.37 19.20 -23.39
CA THR A 80 -2.26 19.58 -21.97
C THR A 80 -2.97 18.60 -21.07
N VAL A 81 -2.28 18.09 -20.04
CA VAL A 81 -2.81 17.18 -19.04
C VAL A 81 -2.76 17.81 -17.65
N GLY A 82 -3.89 17.86 -16.97
CA GLY A 82 -3.98 18.20 -15.55
C GLY A 82 -3.64 16.98 -14.70
N VAL A 83 -2.52 17.01 -14.00
CA VAL A 83 -2.07 15.96 -13.09
C VAL A 83 -2.38 16.40 -11.68
N ILE A 84 -3.28 15.69 -11.00
CA ILE A 84 -3.80 16.17 -9.72
C ILE A 84 -3.57 15.20 -8.57
N PHE A 85 -3.26 15.77 -7.43
CA PHE A 85 -3.16 15.14 -6.12
C PHE A 85 -2.21 13.94 -6.03
N PRO A 86 -0.99 14.03 -6.58
CA PRO A 86 -0.03 12.96 -6.40
C PRO A 86 0.44 12.88 -4.95
N ILE A 87 0.75 11.66 -4.50
CA ILE A 87 1.53 11.46 -3.28
C ILE A 87 2.97 11.91 -3.54
N LEU A 88 3.54 12.68 -2.62
CA LEU A 88 4.89 13.22 -2.73
C LEU A 88 5.94 12.13 -2.54
N SER A 89 6.53 11.64 -3.61
CA SER A 89 7.46 10.52 -3.57
C SER A 89 8.52 10.58 -4.67
N ARG A 90 9.78 10.35 -4.31
CA ARG A 90 10.89 10.19 -5.25
C ARG A 90 10.95 8.80 -5.89
N ASN A 91 10.54 7.77 -5.16
CA ASN A 91 10.69 6.37 -5.56
C ASN A 91 9.45 5.81 -6.25
N ARG A 92 8.33 6.51 -6.16
CA ARG A 92 7.04 6.06 -6.71
C ARG A 92 6.54 7.04 -7.76
N PHE A 93 5.97 8.17 -7.34
CA PHE A 93 5.32 9.09 -8.26
C PHE A 93 6.30 9.80 -9.21
N ALA A 94 7.49 10.18 -8.77
CA ALA A 94 8.44 10.91 -9.62
C ALA A 94 8.79 10.19 -10.93
N ILE A 95 8.97 8.87 -10.89
CA ILE A 95 9.24 8.08 -12.11
C ILE A 95 8.00 7.98 -13.01
N CYS A 96 6.81 7.87 -12.44
CA CYS A 96 5.56 7.94 -13.19
C CYS A 96 5.37 9.31 -13.84
N LEU A 97 5.67 10.39 -13.11
CA LEU A 97 5.59 11.77 -13.61
C LEU A 97 6.51 11.99 -14.81
N ARG A 98 7.70 11.38 -14.85
CA ARG A 98 8.58 11.42 -16.03
C ARG A 98 7.88 10.87 -17.28
N GLY A 99 7.26 9.71 -17.15
CA GLY A 99 6.50 9.11 -18.26
C GLY A 99 5.30 9.95 -18.67
N ILE A 100 4.53 10.44 -17.70
CA ILE A 100 3.38 11.31 -17.93
C ILE A 100 3.81 12.59 -18.67
N ALA A 101 4.88 13.24 -18.22
CA ALA A 101 5.40 14.47 -18.84
C ALA A 101 5.92 14.23 -20.26
N LYS A 102 6.62 13.13 -20.54
CA LYS A 102 7.04 12.77 -21.90
C LYS A 102 5.85 12.51 -22.85
N GLY A 103 4.71 12.10 -22.30
CA GLY A 103 3.48 11.82 -23.05
C GLY A 103 2.62 13.02 -23.37
N ALA A 104 2.91 14.22 -22.81
CA ALA A 104 2.10 15.41 -22.90
C ALA A 104 2.91 16.63 -23.37
N LYS A 105 2.24 17.58 -24.02
CA LYS A 105 2.85 18.87 -24.38
C LYS A 105 3.05 19.79 -23.18
N LYS A 106 2.07 19.80 -22.30
CA LYS A 106 2.06 20.62 -21.08
C LYS A 106 1.47 19.85 -19.93
N ILE A 107 2.07 19.98 -18.75
CA ILE A 107 1.51 19.48 -17.48
C ILE A 107 1.03 20.67 -16.65
N VAL A 108 -0.23 20.62 -16.23
CA VAL A 108 -0.72 21.46 -15.14
C VAL A 108 -0.74 20.58 -13.89
N LEU A 109 0.28 20.73 -13.05
CA LEU A 109 0.44 19.95 -11.83
C LEU A 109 -0.30 20.63 -10.68
N MET A 110 -1.35 19.99 -10.17
CA MET A 110 -2.09 20.47 -9.01
C MET A 110 -1.74 19.65 -7.77
N LEU A 111 -1.10 20.32 -6.83
CA LEU A 111 -0.69 19.72 -5.55
C LEU A 111 -1.70 20.05 -4.46
N SER A 112 -2.03 19.07 -3.63
CA SER A 112 -2.73 19.30 -2.37
C SER A 112 -1.82 20.04 -1.39
N TYR A 113 -2.38 20.90 -0.55
CA TYR A 113 -1.66 21.57 0.51
C TYR A 113 -2.53 21.73 1.77
N PRO A 114 -1.98 21.75 2.97
CA PRO A 114 -0.56 21.74 3.34
C PRO A 114 0.17 20.43 3.07
N SER A 115 -0.55 19.34 2.80
CA SER A 115 0.01 18.00 2.59
C SER A 115 -0.74 17.23 1.51
N ASP A 116 -0.13 16.13 1.05
CA ASP A 116 -0.83 15.13 0.26
C ASP A 116 -1.82 14.31 1.12
N GLU A 117 -2.54 13.37 0.50
CA GLU A 117 -3.59 12.58 1.16
C GLU A 117 -3.07 11.62 2.26
N VAL A 118 -1.76 11.36 2.31
CA VAL A 118 -1.14 10.50 3.32
C VAL A 118 -0.33 11.29 4.36
N GLY A 119 -0.32 12.62 4.25
CA GLY A 119 0.26 13.50 5.24
C GLY A 119 1.72 13.89 5.00
N ASN A 120 2.25 13.75 3.78
CA ASN A 120 3.52 14.36 3.41
C ASN A 120 3.31 15.86 3.23
N HIS A 121 3.86 16.64 4.14
CA HIS A 121 3.67 18.08 4.18
C HIS A 121 4.58 18.80 3.18
N LEU A 122 3.98 19.71 2.40
CA LEU A 122 4.69 20.75 1.64
C LEU A 122 5.05 21.92 2.53
N ILE A 123 4.15 22.26 3.46
CA ILE A 123 4.26 23.36 4.44
C ILE A 123 3.59 22.97 5.74
N SER A 124 3.91 23.64 6.84
CA SER A 124 3.25 23.39 8.12
C SER A 124 1.87 24.04 8.22
N LEU A 125 1.05 23.55 9.13
CA LEU A 125 -0.24 24.21 9.45
C LEU A 125 -0.03 25.60 10.04
N ASP A 126 1.00 25.77 10.89
CA ASP A 126 1.33 27.06 11.48
C ASP A 126 1.62 28.13 10.41
N MET A 127 2.31 27.75 9.34
CA MET A 127 2.57 28.66 8.21
C MET A 127 1.27 29.10 7.50
N LEU A 128 0.28 28.19 7.36
CA LEU A 128 -1.03 28.56 6.81
C LEU A 128 -1.73 29.58 7.70
N ASP A 129 -1.75 29.33 9.00
CA ASP A 129 -2.39 30.18 9.99
C ASP A 129 -1.74 31.58 10.04
N GLU A 130 -0.42 31.65 10.05
CA GLU A 130 0.35 32.90 10.04
C GLU A 130 0.10 33.75 8.76
N LYS A 131 -0.10 33.08 7.62
CA LYS A 131 -0.35 33.76 6.34
C LYS A 131 -1.82 33.99 6.05
N GLY A 132 -2.73 33.49 6.89
CA GLY A 132 -4.17 33.63 6.72
C GLY A 132 -4.72 32.92 5.48
N VAL A 133 -4.09 31.83 5.04
CA VAL A 133 -4.48 31.06 3.86
C VAL A 133 -5.46 29.95 4.26
N ASN A 134 -6.60 29.88 3.55
CA ASN A 134 -7.60 28.85 3.78
C ASN A 134 -7.46 27.70 2.75
N PRO A 135 -6.92 26.55 3.14
CA PRO A 135 -6.68 25.44 2.21
C PRO A 135 -7.97 24.82 1.64
N TYR A 136 -9.12 25.09 2.22
CA TYR A 136 -10.42 24.60 1.72
C TYR A 136 -10.98 25.41 0.55
N THR A 137 -10.57 26.67 0.41
CA THR A 137 -11.14 27.59 -0.58
C THR A 137 -10.12 28.21 -1.51
N ASP A 138 -8.89 28.40 -1.05
CA ASP A 138 -7.91 29.19 -1.77
C ASP A 138 -7.17 28.33 -2.80
N VAL A 139 -7.01 28.92 -3.98
CA VAL A 139 -6.22 28.34 -5.07
C VAL A 139 -5.02 29.27 -5.28
N LEU A 140 -3.83 28.71 -5.17
CA LEU A 140 -2.59 29.46 -5.31
C LEU A 140 -1.88 29.04 -6.60
N ASP A 141 -1.33 30.02 -7.34
CA ASP A 141 -0.33 29.74 -8.36
C ASP A 141 1.06 29.57 -7.73
N LEU A 142 2.01 29.11 -8.51
CA LEU A 142 3.38 28.87 -8.04
C LEU A 142 4.04 30.15 -7.50
N LYS A 143 3.81 31.29 -8.14
CA LYS A 143 4.38 32.58 -7.72
C LYS A 143 3.86 33.00 -6.35
N THR A 144 2.55 33.00 -6.17
CA THR A 144 1.90 33.33 -4.90
C THR A 144 2.32 32.36 -3.80
N TYR A 145 2.38 31.07 -4.11
CA TYR A 145 2.85 30.06 -3.15
C TYR A 145 4.28 30.36 -2.67
N ARG A 146 5.21 30.65 -3.59
CA ARG A 146 6.61 30.99 -3.25
C ARG A 146 6.75 32.30 -2.50
N GLU A 147 5.95 33.29 -2.80
CA GLU A 147 5.91 34.57 -2.06
C GLU A 147 5.44 34.39 -0.62
N LEU A 148 4.47 33.49 -0.38
CA LEU A 148 3.92 33.22 0.94
C LEU A 148 4.81 32.30 1.79
N PHE A 149 5.33 31.23 1.20
CA PHE A 149 5.91 30.09 1.93
C PHE A 149 7.38 29.84 1.61
N GLY A 150 7.94 30.41 0.57
CA GLY A 150 9.35 30.20 0.19
C GLY A 150 9.62 28.82 -0.38
N TYR A 151 10.79 28.27 -0.04
CA TYR A 151 11.32 26.98 -0.52
C TYR A 151 11.45 26.00 0.65
N GLU A 152 10.33 25.41 1.02
CA GLU A 152 10.27 24.45 2.12
C GLU A 152 10.73 23.06 1.70
N LYS A 153 11.53 22.44 2.56
CA LYS A 153 12.07 21.09 2.31
C LYS A 153 11.39 20.07 3.21
N HIS A 154 11.02 18.96 2.60
CA HIS A 154 10.47 17.82 3.33
C HIS A 154 11.45 17.33 4.42
N PRO A 155 11.02 17.15 5.69
CA PRO A 155 11.91 16.96 6.84
C PRO A 155 12.81 15.70 6.75
N PHE A 156 12.34 14.62 6.13
CA PHE A 156 13.14 13.40 5.99
C PHE A 156 13.95 13.35 4.72
N THR A 157 13.40 13.83 3.60
CA THR A 157 14.05 13.67 2.31
C THR A 157 14.97 14.83 1.97
N GLY A 158 14.80 15.98 2.65
CA GLY A 158 15.53 17.21 2.36
C GLY A 158 15.19 17.82 0.99
N VAL A 159 14.11 17.36 0.34
CA VAL A 159 13.69 17.76 -1.01
C VAL A 159 12.57 18.77 -0.93
N ASP A 160 12.69 19.88 -1.67
CA ASP A 160 11.55 20.71 -2.06
C ASP A 160 10.84 20.01 -3.22
N TYR A 161 9.70 19.38 -2.94
CA TYR A 161 8.97 18.61 -3.94
C TYR A 161 8.38 19.46 -5.06
N VAL A 162 8.11 20.73 -4.80
CA VAL A 162 7.60 21.66 -5.80
C VAL A 162 8.68 21.94 -6.84
N GLU A 163 9.89 22.32 -6.40
CA GLU A 163 11.04 22.54 -7.27
C GLU A 163 11.44 21.23 -7.99
N TYR A 164 11.44 20.12 -7.27
CA TYR A 164 11.82 18.83 -7.82
C TYR A 164 10.90 18.36 -8.95
N TYR A 165 9.58 18.45 -8.77
CA TYR A 165 8.64 18.06 -9.81
C TYR A 165 8.61 19.04 -10.97
N GLU A 166 8.76 20.35 -10.71
CA GLU A 166 8.90 21.35 -11.76
C GLU A 166 10.11 21.05 -12.66
N GLY A 167 11.28 20.81 -12.05
CA GLY A 167 12.51 20.47 -12.75
C GLY A 167 12.36 19.19 -13.57
N LEU A 168 11.79 18.14 -12.98
CA LEU A 168 11.57 16.85 -13.63
C LEU A 168 10.67 16.97 -14.88
N ILE A 169 9.58 17.73 -14.81
CA ILE A 169 8.69 17.94 -15.96
C ILE A 169 9.42 18.69 -17.08
N LYS A 170 10.18 19.73 -16.74
CA LYS A 170 10.99 20.50 -17.71
C LYS A 170 12.06 19.65 -18.36
N GLU A 171 12.75 18.80 -17.59
CA GLU A 171 13.76 17.85 -18.12
C GLU A 171 13.16 16.87 -19.14
N CYS A 172 11.89 16.50 -18.97
CA CYS A 172 11.17 15.66 -19.91
C CYS A 172 10.70 16.39 -21.19
N GLY A 173 10.91 17.71 -21.29
CA GLY A 173 10.56 18.51 -22.45
C GLY A 173 9.13 19.04 -22.48
N ALA A 174 8.33 18.84 -21.43
CA ALA A 174 7.00 19.39 -21.33
C ALA A 174 7.00 20.79 -20.70
N GLU A 175 6.04 21.62 -21.14
CA GLU A 175 5.71 22.84 -20.42
C GLU A 175 5.10 22.50 -19.06
N VAL A 176 5.34 23.33 -18.03
CA VAL A 176 4.81 23.09 -16.69
C VAL A 176 4.14 24.33 -16.12
N GLU A 177 3.01 24.11 -15.49
CA GLU A 177 2.31 25.07 -14.63
C GLU A 177 1.95 24.38 -13.32
N ILE A 178 2.26 24.98 -12.17
CA ILE A 178 1.97 24.39 -10.87
C ILE A 178 0.95 25.24 -10.15
N ILE A 179 -0.06 24.59 -9.61
CA ILE A 179 -1.11 25.19 -8.79
C ILE A 179 -1.30 24.39 -7.51
N PHE A 180 -1.83 25.04 -6.49
CA PHE A 180 -2.12 24.43 -5.19
C PHE A 180 -3.60 24.61 -4.87
N ALA A 181 -4.31 23.53 -4.68
CA ALA A 181 -5.73 23.51 -4.36
C ALA A 181 -6.12 22.16 -3.74
N ASN A 182 -7.21 22.15 -2.97
CA ASN A 182 -7.78 20.92 -2.41
C ASN A 182 -9.16 20.58 -2.98
N ASP A 183 -9.71 21.45 -3.81
CA ASP A 183 -10.89 21.12 -4.62
C ASP A 183 -10.44 20.64 -6.01
N PRO A 184 -10.70 19.38 -6.39
CA PRO A 184 -10.28 18.85 -7.68
C PRO A 184 -10.82 19.63 -8.87
N ARG A 185 -11.95 20.33 -8.70
CA ARG A 185 -12.58 21.11 -9.77
C ARG A 185 -11.76 22.34 -10.18
N ALA A 186 -10.82 22.80 -9.35
CA ALA A 186 -9.95 23.92 -9.66
C ALA A 186 -9.13 23.68 -10.94
N ILE A 187 -8.74 22.43 -11.23
CA ILE A 187 -7.98 22.06 -12.44
C ILE A 187 -8.74 22.39 -13.72
N LEU A 188 -10.08 22.37 -13.69
CA LEU A 188 -10.91 22.61 -14.87
C LEU A 188 -10.83 24.05 -15.42
N ASN A 189 -10.27 24.99 -14.64
CA ASN A 189 -9.95 26.34 -15.12
C ASN A 189 -8.72 26.36 -16.05
N TYR A 190 -7.95 25.28 -16.09
CA TYR A 190 -6.70 25.15 -16.83
C TYR A 190 -6.80 24.13 -17.97
N THR A 191 -7.40 22.99 -17.71
CA THR A 191 -7.62 21.92 -18.69
C THR A 191 -8.78 21.04 -18.30
N LYS A 192 -9.43 20.41 -19.29
CA LYS A 192 -10.47 19.40 -19.09
C LYS A 192 -9.98 17.97 -19.29
N ASN A 193 -8.69 17.79 -19.55
CA ASN A 193 -8.03 16.49 -19.64
C ASN A 193 -7.29 16.23 -18.33
N VAL A 194 -7.80 15.33 -17.49
CA VAL A 194 -7.32 15.16 -16.12
C VAL A 194 -6.88 13.74 -15.83
N LEU A 195 -5.68 13.60 -15.29
CA LEU A 195 -5.13 12.40 -14.71
C LEU A 195 -5.14 12.53 -13.18
N ASN A 196 -5.97 11.73 -12.53
CA ASN A 196 -6.06 11.67 -11.07
C ASN A 196 -4.95 10.77 -10.53
N CYS A 197 -4.10 11.33 -9.68
CA CYS A 197 -2.96 10.61 -9.10
C CYS A 197 -3.13 10.36 -7.59
N ASP A 198 -4.27 10.77 -7.02
CA ASP A 198 -4.67 10.39 -5.68
C ASP A 198 -5.02 8.89 -5.64
N ILE A 199 -4.70 8.25 -4.53
CA ILE A 199 -4.84 6.81 -4.36
C ILE A 199 -6.16 6.48 -3.67
N HIS A 200 -6.33 6.96 -2.45
CA HIS A 200 -7.47 6.59 -1.60
C HIS A 200 -8.75 7.36 -1.95
N SER A 201 -8.61 8.61 -2.39
CA SER A 201 -9.73 9.47 -2.72
C SER A 201 -10.12 9.47 -4.21
N ARG A 202 -9.39 8.74 -5.08
CA ARG A 202 -9.53 8.77 -6.54
C ARG A 202 -10.97 8.60 -7.05
N PHE A 203 -11.76 7.71 -6.47
CA PHE A 203 -13.15 7.50 -6.89
C PHE A 203 -14.03 8.72 -6.60
N ARG A 204 -13.81 9.40 -5.47
CA ARG A 204 -14.49 10.65 -5.14
C ARG A 204 -14.03 11.76 -6.09
N THR A 205 -12.75 11.88 -6.31
CA THR A 205 -12.13 12.89 -7.19
C THR A 205 -12.66 12.76 -8.62
N LYS A 206 -12.60 11.55 -9.20
CA LYS A 206 -13.14 11.25 -10.54
C LYS A 206 -14.64 11.58 -10.65
N ARG A 207 -15.43 11.27 -9.64
CA ARG A 207 -16.87 11.60 -9.60
C ARG A 207 -17.13 13.11 -9.57
N LEU A 208 -16.38 13.87 -8.77
CA LEU A 208 -16.51 15.32 -8.69
C LEU A 208 -16.16 16.00 -10.03
N LEU A 209 -15.08 15.57 -10.66
CA LEU A 209 -14.66 16.08 -11.98
C LEU A 209 -15.69 15.72 -13.06
N LYS A 210 -16.20 14.49 -13.07
CA LYS A 210 -17.25 14.08 -14.00
C LYS A 210 -18.47 14.96 -13.89
N ASN A 211 -18.92 15.26 -12.68
CA ASN A 211 -20.09 16.15 -12.43
C ASN A 211 -19.80 17.61 -12.80
N ALA A 212 -18.55 18.01 -12.87
CA ALA A 212 -18.14 19.38 -13.22
C ALA A 212 -17.77 19.55 -14.71
N GLY A 213 -17.92 18.51 -15.54
CA GLY A 213 -17.77 18.61 -16.99
C GLY A 213 -16.34 18.42 -17.49
N VAL A 214 -15.54 17.57 -16.83
CA VAL A 214 -14.26 17.06 -17.36
C VAL A 214 -14.51 16.33 -18.68
N GLU A 215 -13.59 16.44 -19.64
CA GLU A 215 -13.71 15.75 -20.94
C GLU A 215 -12.99 14.39 -20.93
N ILE A 216 -11.74 14.37 -20.45
CA ILE A 216 -10.95 13.15 -20.26
C ILE A 216 -10.61 13.02 -18.78
N ASN A 217 -10.89 11.85 -18.19
CA ASN A 217 -10.80 11.66 -16.74
C ASN A 217 -10.30 10.25 -16.41
N TYR A 218 -9.00 10.08 -16.41
CA TYR A 218 -8.33 8.82 -16.04
C TYR A 218 -7.73 8.89 -14.62
N GLY A 219 -7.46 7.73 -14.04
CA GLY A 219 -6.66 7.56 -12.83
C GLY A 219 -5.35 6.87 -13.14
N LEU A 220 -4.41 6.81 -12.19
CA LEU A 220 -3.18 6.02 -12.32
C LEU A 220 -3.47 4.52 -12.53
N ASP A 221 -4.58 4.03 -12.00
CA ASP A 221 -5.08 2.67 -12.22
C ASP A 221 -5.47 2.38 -13.67
N GLU A 222 -5.66 3.40 -14.48
CA GLU A 222 -6.00 3.26 -15.89
C GLU A 222 -4.81 3.51 -16.83
N ILE A 223 -3.65 3.88 -16.32
CA ILE A 223 -2.40 3.98 -17.10
C ILE A 223 -1.65 2.67 -16.96
N LEU A 224 -1.22 2.06 -18.09
CA LEU A 224 -0.65 0.72 -18.17
C LEU A 224 -1.55 -0.37 -17.58
N ASN A 225 -2.86 -0.23 -17.73
CA ASN A 225 -3.82 -1.29 -17.42
C ASN A 225 -3.87 -2.40 -18.50
N HIS A 226 -3.09 -2.25 -19.55
CA HIS A 226 -2.81 -3.22 -20.59
C HIS A 226 -1.34 -3.09 -21.05
N SER A 227 -0.82 -4.10 -21.74
CA SER A 227 0.55 -4.05 -22.26
C SER A 227 0.69 -3.04 -23.39
N VAL A 228 1.67 -2.17 -23.29
CA VAL A 228 2.08 -1.20 -24.31
C VAL A 228 3.44 -1.61 -24.81
N ASN A 229 3.61 -1.79 -26.12
CA ASN A 229 4.86 -2.22 -26.76
C ASN A 229 5.50 -3.47 -26.15
N GLY A 230 4.69 -4.38 -25.59
CA GLY A 230 5.19 -5.57 -24.90
C GLY A 230 5.63 -5.34 -23.46
N SER A 231 5.34 -4.17 -22.88
CA SER A 231 5.61 -3.87 -21.46
C SER A 231 4.84 -4.79 -20.52
N GLY A 232 5.28 -4.81 -19.26
CA GLY A 232 4.43 -5.22 -18.15
C GLY A 232 3.18 -4.33 -18.03
N PHE A 233 2.20 -4.82 -17.30
CA PHE A 233 0.95 -4.08 -17.01
C PHE A 233 0.27 -4.65 -15.78
N ASN A 234 -0.73 -3.94 -15.25
CA ASN A 234 -1.67 -4.50 -14.30
C ASN A 234 -3.08 -4.03 -14.67
N ALA A 235 -3.97 -4.97 -15.00
CA ALA A 235 -5.30 -4.66 -15.53
C ALA A 235 -6.22 -3.94 -14.54
N GLU A 236 -5.99 -4.11 -13.24
CA GLU A 236 -6.82 -3.55 -12.17
C GLU A 236 -6.20 -2.27 -11.59
N TYR A 237 -4.86 -2.24 -11.48
CA TYR A 237 -4.16 -1.20 -10.72
C TYR A 237 -3.27 -0.31 -11.58
N GLY A 238 -3.01 -0.66 -12.84
CA GLY A 238 -2.18 0.15 -13.73
C GLY A 238 -0.84 0.54 -13.11
N LEU A 239 -0.61 1.86 -12.97
CA LEU A 239 0.56 2.42 -12.29
C LEU A 239 0.43 2.49 -10.77
N LEU A 240 -0.76 2.25 -10.18
CA LEU A 240 -0.87 2.19 -8.72
C LEU A 240 0.01 1.05 -8.19
N GLY A 241 0.71 1.29 -7.09
CA GLY A 241 1.62 0.33 -6.50
C GLY A 241 2.94 0.14 -7.26
N SER A 242 3.19 0.93 -8.29
CA SER A 242 4.47 0.86 -9.00
C SER A 242 5.60 1.51 -8.22
N ASN A 243 6.80 0.99 -8.40
CA ASN A 243 8.02 1.48 -7.78
C ASN A 243 9.11 1.68 -8.81
N LYS A 244 9.99 2.66 -8.59
CA LYS A 244 11.18 2.88 -9.40
C LYS A 244 12.05 1.62 -9.38
N ALA A 245 12.32 1.06 -10.56
CA ALA A 245 13.25 -0.05 -10.74
C ALA A 245 14.63 0.45 -11.21
N THR A 246 14.63 1.37 -12.17
CA THR A 246 15.82 2.10 -12.66
C THR A 246 15.46 3.55 -12.91
N GLU A 247 16.39 4.36 -13.42
CA GLU A 247 16.08 5.75 -13.81
C GLU A 247 15.06 5.83 -14.96
N GLU A 248 14.90 4.78 -15.74
CA GLU A 248 14.06 4.74 -16.96
C GLU A 248 12.98 3.65 -16.90
N SER A 249 12.76 2.99 -15.74
CA SER A 249 11.76 1.93 -15.63
C SER A 249 11.12 1.83 -14.26
N VAL A 250 9.88 1.39 -14.27
CA VAL A 250 9.09 1.07 -13.08
C VAL A 250 8.86 -0.44 -12.98
N LYS A 251 8.85 -0.96 -11.77
CA LYS A 251 8.27 -2.25 -11.44
C LYS A 251 6.79 -2.02 -11.13
N LEU A 252 5.93 -2.70 -11.84
CA LEU A 252 4.48 -2.64 -11.63
C LEU A 252 4.03 -3.61 -10.55
N PHE A 253 2.83 -3.41 -10.06
CA PHE A 253 2.21 -4.32 -9.09
C PHE A 253 2.01 -5.72 -9.73
N PRO A 254 2.20 -6.82 -8.98
CA PRO A 254 2.13 -8.16 -9.55
C PRO A 254 0.74 -8.52 -10.05
N ARG A 255 0.68 -9.38 -11.06
CA ARG A 255 -0.55 -9.96 -11.62
C ARG A 255 -0.79 -11.35 -11.06
N ASP A 256 -2.02 -11.85 -11.23
CA ASP A 256 -2.37 -13.25 -10.97
C ASP A 256 -1.95 -13.76 -9.58
N CYS A 257 -2.04 -12.88 -8.58
CA CYS A 257 -1.63 -13.22 -7.22
C CYS A 257 -2.53 -14.28 -6.58
N GLN A 258 -3.82 -14.32 -6.92
CA GLN A 258 -4.73 -15.30 -6.35
C GLN A 258 -4.38 -16.75 -6.75
N PRO A 259 -4.28 -17.13 -8.04
CA PRO A 259 -3.84 -18.49 -8.40
C PRO A 259 -2.43 -18.80 -7.91
N PHE A 260 -1.57 -17.79 -7.76
CA PHE A 260 -0.22 -17.97 -7.24
C PHE A 260 -0.21 -18.41 -5.76
N VAL A 261 -0.97 -17.74 -4.89
CA VAL A 261 -1.05 -18.12 -3.47
C VAL A 261 -1.71 -19.49 -3.28
N GLU A 262 -2.72 -19.81 -4.08
CA GLU A 262 -3.39 -21.11 -4.06
C GLU A 262 -2.45 -22.25 -4.49
N ALA A 263 -1.59 -22.00 -5.48
CA ALA A 263 -0.59 -22.98 -5.91
C ALA A 263 0.44 -23.26 -4.81
N ILE A 264 0.89 -22.24 -4.07
CA ILE A 264 1.80 -22.42 -2.93
C ILE A 264 1.10 -23.17 -1.80
N GLN A 265 -0.14 -22.78 -1.45
CA GLN A 265 -0.93 -23.46 -0.43
C GLN A 265 -1.06 -24.95 -0.72
N LYS A 266 -1.46 -25.29 -1.95
CA LYS A 266 -1.57 -26.67 -2.40
C LYS A 266 -0.25 -27.43 -2.27
N LYS A 267 0.85 -26.83 -2.72
CA LYS A 267 2.16 -27.48 -2.69
C LYS A 267 2.68 -27.69 -1.28
N LEU A 268 2.45 -26.74 -0.37
CA LEU A 268 2.76 -26.88 1.04
C LEU A 268 1.90 -27.97 1.68
N TYR A 269 0.60 -28.06 1.34
CA TYR A 269 -0.27 -29.14 1.79
C TYR A 269 0.20 -30.51 1.31
N ASP A 270 0.54 -30.63 0.04
CA ASP A 270 1.05 -31.90 -0.54
C ASP A 270 2.34 -32.36 0.16
N ALA A 271 3.18 -31.43 0.62
CA ALA A 271 4.44 -31.71 1.29
C ALA A 271 4.31 -32.00 2.81
N THR A 272 3.35 -31.38 3.48
CA THR A 272 3.28 -31.38 4.95
C THR A 272 2.01 -32.01 5.52
N GLY A 273 0.95 -32.14 4.71
CA GLY A 273 -0.39 -32.51 5.17
C GLY A 273 -1.07 -31.40 6.01
N LYS A 274 -0.53 -30.16 6.00
CA LYS A 274 -1.03 -29.06 6.81
C LYS A 274 -1.69 -27.99 5.94
N GLN A 275 -2.84 -27.49 6.39
CA GLN A 275 -3.53 -26.39 5.75
C GLN A 275 -2.92 -25.06 6.21
N ILE A 276 -1.98 -24.55 5.42
CA ILE A 276 -1.27 -23.29 5.68
C ILE A 276 -1.95 -22.19 4.88
N GLU A 277 -2.10 -21.02 5.48
CA GLU A 277 -2.60 -19.86 4.76
C GLU A 277 -1.46 -19.13 4.05
N VAL A 278 -1.75 -18.58 2.88
CA VAL A 278 -0.74 -17.92 2.03
C VAL A 278 -1.24 -16.57 1.55
N MET A 279 -0.37 -15.57 1.56
CA MET A 279 -0.69 -14.25 1.00
C MET A 279 0.50 -13.57 0.36
N VAL A 280 0.20 -12.71 -0.60
CA VAL A 280 1.12 -11.68 -1.08
C VAL A 280 0.79 -10.39 -0.35
N TYR A 281 1.79 -9.67 0.14
CA TYR A 281 1.60 -8.39 0.79
C TYR A 281 2.44 -7.28 0.14
N GLY A 282 1.88 -6.07 0.12
CA GLY A 282 2.59 -4.83 -0.13
C GLY A 282 3.08 -4.23 1.19
N ASP A 283 3.58 -3.00 1.14
CA ASP A 283 4.03 -2.30 2.33
C ASP A 283 2.84 -1.99 3.26
N GLY A 284 3.04 -2.10 4.55
CA GLY A 284 2.06 -1.72 5.56
C GLY A 284 1.94 -0.19 5.72
N ALA A 285 0.89 0.25 6.39
CA ALA A 285 0.72 1.64 6.74
C ALA A 285 1.23 1.90 8.16
N PHE A 286 2.16 2.82 8.33
CA PHE A 286 2.57 3.32 9.64
C PHE A 286 2.76 4.83 9.61
N LYS A 287 2.58 5.45 10.77
CA LYS A 287 2.78 6.89 10.92
C LYS A 287 4.11 7.15 11.59
N ASP A 288 4.99 7.85 10.88
CA ASP A 288 6.21 8.33 11.50
C ASP A 288 5.92 9.43 12.53
N PRO A 289 6.40 9.28 13.78
CA PRO A 289 6.10 10.24 14.84
C PRO A 289 6.84 11.57 14.73
N VAL A 290 7.98 11.61 14.01
CA VAL A 290 8.80 12.81 13.85
C VAL A 290 8.33 13.63 12.66
N GLY A 291 8.24 13.03 11.47
CA GLY A 291 7.73 13.68 10.28
C GLY A 291 6.22 13.81 10.23
N LYS A 292 5.52 13.12 11.13
CA LYS A 292 4.04 13.12 11.18
C LYS A 292 3.38 12.66 9.89
N ILE A 293 4.08 11.89 9.09
CA ILE A 293 3.61 11.34 7.83
C ILE A 293 3.09 9.91 8.02
N TRP A 294 2.11 9.53 7.18
CA TRP A 294 1.73 8.15 6.98
C TRP A 294 2.54 7.59 5.81
N GLU A 295 3.38 6.63 6.08
CA GLU A 295 3.95 5.83 5.00
C GLU A 295 2.92 4.80 4.57
N LEU A 296 2.19 5.15 3.53
CA LEU A 296 1.36 4.22 2.82
C LEU A 296 2.08 3.81 1.58
N ALA A 297 2.35 2.55 1.51
CA ALA A 297 2.92 2.05 0.30
C ALA A 297 1.90 2.00 -0.80
N ASP A 298 0.78 1.38 -0.59
CA ASP A 298 -0.20 1.13 -1.64
C ASP A 298 -1.60 1.03 -1.07
N PRO A 299 -2.64 1.26 -1.88
CA PRO A 299 -4.02 1.05 -1.47
C PRO A 299 -4.33 -0.44 -1.26
N ILE A 300 -3.38 -1.33 -1.61
CA ILE A 300 -3.56 -2.77 -1.64
C ILE A 300 -2.46 -3.39 -0.80
N VAL A 301 -2.83 -3.79 0.38
CA VAL A 301 -1.93 -4.47 1.31
C VAL A 301 -1.77 -5.95 0.93
N SER A 302 -2.77 -6.55 0.27
CA SER A 302 -2.73 -7.94 -0.14
C SER A 302 -3.47 -8.18 -1.47
N PRO A 303 -2.73 -8.28 -2.59
CA PRO A 303 -3.32 -8.51 -3.92
C PRO A 303 -3.76 -9.97 -4.15
N GLY A 304 -3.42 -10.89 -3.26
CA GLY A 304 -3.85 -12.29 -3.30
C GLY A 304 -3.62 -12.97 -1.96
N TYR A 305 -4.61 -13.73 -1.52
CA TYR A 305 -4.57 -14.46 -0.25
C TYR A 305 -5.52 -15.66 -0.28
N THR A 306 -5.22 -16.67 0.51
CA THR A 306 -6.06 -17.86 0.64
C THR A 306 -7.28 -17.61 1.54
N ALA A 307 -8.33 -18.41 1.34
CA ALA A 307 -9.65 -18.17 1.93
C ALA A 307 -9.66 -18.06 3.47
N GLY A 308 -8.72 -18.71 4.15
CA GLY A 308 -8.63 -18.64 5.62
C GLY A 308 -8.17 -17.29 6.16
N LEU A 309 -7.73 -16.36 5.28
CA LEU A 309 -7.37 -14.98 5.61
C LEU A 309 -8.47 -13.96 5.31
N GLU A 310 -9.64 -14.42 4.84
CA GLU A 310 -10.77 -13.52 4.58
C GLU A 310 -11.38 -13.01 5.89
N GLY A 311 -11.80 -11.75 5.90
CA GLY A 311 -12.56 -11.14 6.99
C GLY A 311 -11.75 -10.27 7.94
N THR A 312 -12.28 -10.11 9.13
CA THR A 312 -11.74 -9.28 10.22
C THR A 312 -11.53 -10.12 11.48
N PRO A 313 -10.65 -9.70 12.41
CA PRO A 313 -10.51 -10.40 13.69
C PRO A 313 -11.85 -10.53 14.41
N ASN A 314 -12.13 -11.74 14.90
CA ASN A 314 -13.32 -12.07 15.69
C ASN A 314 -12.91 -12.49 17.09
N GLU A 315 -12.43 -11.52 17.89
CA GLU A 315 -11.79 -11.75 19.18
C GLU A 315 -12.59 -11.10 20.32
N LEU A 316 -12.60 -11.76 21.48
CA LEU A 316 -13.14 -11.23 22.70
C LEU A 316 -12.08 -10.41 23.46
N LYS A 317 -12.49 -9.27 23.98
CA LYS A 317 -11.63 -8.42 24.80
C LYS A 317 -11.54 -8.99 26.23
N LEU A 318 -10.45 -9.68 26.52
CA LEU A 318 -10.29 -10.36 27.83
C LEU A 318 -10.41 -9.40 29.01
N LYS A 319 -9.88 -8.18 28.88
CA LYS A 319 -10.00 -7.16 29.91
C LYS A 319 -11.46 -6.80 30.17
N TYR A 320 -12.28 -6.62 29.11
CA TYR A 320 -13.70 -6.31 29.27
C TYR A 320 -14.44 -7.43 30.00
N LEU A 321 -14.17 -8.69 29.69
CA LEU A 321 -14.74 -9.84 30.39
C LEU A 321 -14.35 -9.87 31.86
N ALA A 322 -13.08 -9.63 32.17
CA ALA A 322 -12.58 -9.62 33.55
C ALA A 322 -13.15 -8.49 34.37
N ASP A 323 -13.27 -7.29 33.78
CA ASP A 323 -13.72 -6.08 34.49
C ASP A 323 -15.27 -6.00 34.63
N ASN A 324 -16.02 -6.72 33.77
CA ASN A 324 -17.49 -6.67 33.74
C ASN A 324 -18.13 -8.04 34.04
N ASP A 325 -18.16 -8.95 33.05
CA ASP A 325 -18.92 -10.21 33.17
C ASP A 325 -18.41 -11.10 34.31
N PHE A 326 -17.12 -11.06 34.59
CA PHE A 326 -16.44 -11.89 35.57
C PHE A 326 -15.72 -11.11 36.67
N ALA A 327 -16.16 -9.87 36.94
CA ALA A 327 -15.52 -8.98 37.91
C ALA A 327 -15.44 -9.58 39.34
N SER A 328 -16.31 -10.52 39.68
CA SER A 328 -16.30 -11.18 41.01
C SER A 328 -15.37 -12.40 41.05
N LEU A 329 -14.83 -12.86 39.91
CA LEU A 329 -13.97 -14.03 39.82
C LEU A 329 -12.49 -13.69 39.86
N SER A 330 -11.66 -14.62 40.31
CA SER A 330 -10.21 -14.45 40.35
C SER A 330 -9.45 -15.76 40.10
N GLY A 331 -8.18 -15.70 39.88
CA GLY A 331 -7.30 -16.88 39.71
C GLY A 331 -7.79 -17.88 38.68
N ASP A 332 -7.84 -19.15 39.02
CA ASP A 332 -8.19 -20.24 38.09
C ASP A 332 -9.68 -20.23 37.73
N GLU A 333 -10.58 -19.73 38.59
CA GLU A 333 -12.00 -19.60 38.28
C GLU A 333 -12.24 -18.57 37.17
N LEU A 334 -11.59 -17.39 37.23
CA LEU A 334 -11.64 -16.38 36.20
C LEU A 334 -11.09 -16.94 34.88
N LYS A 335 -9.97 -17.64 34.96
CA LYS A 335 -9.33 -18.25 33.77
C LYS A 335 -10.25 -19.27 33.10
N ALA A 336 -10.90 -20.12 33.87
CA ALA A 336 -11.85 -21.12 33.35
C ALA A 336 -13.07 -20.44 32.70
N ALA A 337 -13.65 -19.42 33.34
CA ALA A 337 -14.79 -18.66 32.81
C ALA A 337 -14.44 -17.97 31.48
N ILE A 338 -13.27 -17.33 31.40
CA ILE A 338 -12.78 -16.70 30.15
C ILE A 338 -12.60 -17.74 29.05
N LYS A 339 -11.98 -18.89 29.34
CA LYS A 339 -11.82 -19.97 28.37
C LYS A 339 -13.17 -20.49 27.85
N GLY A 340 -14.14 -20.71 28.73
CA GLY A 340 -15.50 -21.10 28.34
C GLY A 340 -16.13 -20.07 27.40
N LYS A 341 -16.05 -18.77 27.75
CA LYS A 341 -16.61 -17.70 26.92
C LYS A 341 -15.98 -17.62 25.53
N ILE A 342 -14.67 -17.89 25.42
CA ILE A 342 -13.98 -17.93 24.11
C ILE A 342 -14.47 -19.10 23.27
N GLN A 343 -14.69 -20.27 23.87
CA GLN A 343 -15.18 -21.46 23.17
C GLN A 343 -16.63 -21.32 22.69
N GLU A 344 -17.44 -20.55 23.42
CA GLU A 344 -18.87 -20.31 23.14
C GLU A 344 -19.13 -19.04 22.35
N LYS A 345 -18.07 -18.31 21.94
CA LYS A 345 -18.24 -17.01 21.24
C LYS A 345 -18.98 -17.17 19.90
N ASP A 346 -19.82 -16.20 19.60
CA ASP A 346 -20.48 -16.11 18.31
C ASP A 346 -19.48 -15.99 17.14
N GLY A 347 -19.86 -16.54 15.99
CA GLY A 347 -19.09 -16.43 14.75
C GLY A 347 -18.93 -14.99 14.24
N ASN A 348 -19.78 -14.07 14.71
CA ASN A 348 -19.70 -12.65 14.35
C ASN A 348 -19.95 -11.76 15.58
N LEU A 349 -18.92 -11.08 16.03
CA LEU A 349 -18.94 -10.18 17.17
C LEU A 349 -19.06 -8.69 16.77
N VAL A 350 -19.26 -8.39 15.49
CA VAL A 350 -19.34 -7.01 14.99
C VAL A 350 -20.48 -6.26 15.70
N GLY A 351 -20.14 -5.08 16.25
CA GLY A 351 -21.09 -4.24 16.98
C GLY A 351 -21.32 -4.63 18.45
N GLN A 352 -20.73 -5.71 18.93
CA GLN A 352 -20.82 -6.11 20.35
C GLN A 352 -19.72 -5.45 21.17
N MET A 353 -20.06 -4.93 22.35
CA MET A 353 -19.10 -4.29 23.29
C MET A 353 -17.97 -5.23 23.72
N ILE A 354 -18.24 -6.51 23.75
CA ILE A 354 -17.31 -7.57 24.15
C ILE A 354 -16.14 -7.75 23.13
N SER A 355 -16.34 -7.33 21.89
CA SER A 355 -15.31 -7.35 20.81
C SER A 355 -14.58 -6.02 20.65
N GLU A 356 -14.81 -5.11 21.56
CA GLU A 356 -14.36 -3.73 21.43
C GLU A 356 -12.84 -3.55 21.52
N GLY A 357 -12.36 -2.49 20.90
CA GLY A 357 -11.03 -1.94 21.07
C GLY A 357 -10.05 -2.36 19.99
N THR A 358 -10.50 -3.08 18.98
CA THR A 358 -9.70 -3.31 17.77
C THR A 358 -10.10 -2.30 16.70
N THR A 359 -9.13 -1.68 16.07
CA THR A 359 -9.37 -0.97 14.81
C THR A 359 -9.94 -1.97 13.82
N PRO A 360 -11.11 -1.69 13.20
CA PRO A 360 -11.71 -2.62 12.24
C PRO A 360 -10.83 -2.67 11.00
N ARG A 361 -9.93 -3.64 10.96
CA ARG A 361 -9.03 -3.91 9.84
C ARG A 361 -9.21 -5.34 9.37
N ARG A 362 -8.96 -5.57 8.09
CA ARG A 362 -8.93 -6.94 7.56
C ARG A 362 -7.77 -7.73 8.17
N LEU A 363 -7.92 -9.03 8.24
CA LEU A 363 -6.84 -9.93 8.66
C LEU A 363 -5.60 -9.74 7.77
N THR A 364 -5.80 -9.59 6.47
CA THR A 364 -4.72 -9.35 5.51
C THR A 364 -3.96 -8.06 5.78
N ASP A 365 -4.62 -6.97 6.22
CA ASP A 365 -3.96 -5.71 6.56
C ASP A 365 -3.08 -5.87 7.81
N LEU A 366 -3.59 -6.55 8.82
CA LEU A 366 -2.87 -6.80 10.08
C LEU A 366 -1.66 -7.70 9.86
N ILE A 367 -1.86 -8.81 9.14
CA ILE A 367 -0.81 -9.79 8.85
C ILE A 367 0.22 -9.16 7.88
N GLY A 368 -0.23 -8.43 6.87
CA GLY A 368 0.65 -7.71 5.95
C GLY A 368 1.54 -6.70 6.68
N SER A 369 0.99 -5.93 7.62
CA SER A 369 1.75 -5.00 8.46
C SER A 369 2.75 -5.71 9.38
N LEU A 370 2.37 -6.86 9.97
CA LEU A 370 3.29 -7.68 10.76
C LEU A 370 4.44 -8.21 9.89
N CYS A 371 4.13 -8.62 8.66
CA CYS A 371 5.13 -9.09 7.70
C CYS A 371 6.10 -8.00 7.32
N ASP A 372 5.61 -6.81 7.01
CA ASP A 372 6.44 -5.66 6.64
C ASP A 372 7.42 -5.28 7.77
N LEU A 373 6.95 -5.26 9.01
CA LEU A 373 7.79 -5.00 10.19
C LEU A 373 8.77 -6.14 10.49
N THR A 374 8.46 -7.38 10.09
CA THR A 374 9.33 -8.55 10.30
C THR A 374 10.38 -8.67 9.22
N SER A 375 9.98 -8.49 7.95
CA SER A 375 10.88 -8.56 6.81
C SER A 375 11.49 -7.20 6.54
N GLY A 376 12.67 -7.19 5.98
CA GLY A 376 13.24 -5.99 5.39
C GLY A 376 13.49 -6.22 3.92
N SER A 377 13.17 -5.24 3.08
CA SER A 377 13.53 -5.26 1.65
C SER A 377 15.03 -4.97 1.41
N GLY A 378 15.77 -4.68 2.47
CA GLY A 378 17.18 -4.38 2.41
C GLY A 378 18.08 -5.62 2.40
N ASP A 379 19.24 -5.50 3.00
CA ASP A 379 20.31 -6.51 3.04
C ASP A 379 20.00 -7.74 3.92
N LYS A 380 18.89 -7.75 4.65
CA LYS A 380 18.41 -8.92 5.40
C LYS A 380 18.07 -10.10 4.50
N GLY A 381 17.60 -9.83 3.28
CA GLY A 381 17.25 -10.85 2.29
C GLY A 381 16.09 -11.75 2.70
N THR A 382 15.11 -11.20 3.43
CA THR A 382 13.97 -11.94 4.01
C THR A 382 12.64 -11.52 3.37
N PRO A 383 12.41 -11.76 2.06
CA PRO A 383 11.18 -11.38 1.37
C PRO A 383 9.99 -12.31 1.64
N ILE A 384 10.22 -13.40 2.36
CA ILE A 384 9.21 -14.38 2.77
C ILE A 384 9.11 -14.31 4.28
N VAL A 385 7.90 -14.30 4.80
CA VAL A 385 7.62 -14.31 6.24
C VAL A 385 6.77 -15.51 6.58
N TYR A 386 7.18 -16.24 7.62
CA TYR A 386 6.45 -17.36 8.18
C TYR A 386 5.93 -17.01 9.56
N ILE A 387 4.61 -17.11 9.76
CA ILE A 387 3.95 -16.72 11.00
C ILE A 387 3.24 -17.94 11.60
N GLN A 388 3.57 -18.26 12.84
CA GLN A 388 2.96 -19.34 13.60
C GLN A 388 2.05 -18.79 14.68
N GLY A 389 0.93 -19.46 14.92
CA GLY A 389 0.04 -19.18 16.03
C GLY A 389 -0.67 -17.85 15.97
N TYR A 390 -0.80 -17.22 14.81
CA TYR A 390 -1.52 -15.96 14.66
C TYR A 390 -3.00 -16.09 15.05
N PHE A 391 -3.60 -17.25 14.74
CA PHE A 391 -4.99 -17.57 15.04
C PHE A 391 -5.19 -18.29 16.38
N ASP A 392 -4.11 -18.54 17.11
CA ASP A 392 -4.18 -19.10 18.45
C ASP A 392 -4.86 -18.09 19.40
N ASN A 393 -5.55 -18.61 20.39
CA ASN A 393 -6.18 -17.79 21.41
C ASN A 393 -5.87 -18.35 22.81
N TYR A 394 -6.43 -17.74 23.84
CA TYR A 394 -6.17 -18.09 25.23
C TYR A 394 -6.59 -19.52 25.61
N THR A 395 -7.34 -20.23 24.76
CA THR A 395 -7.72 -21.64 24.95
C THR A 395 -6.78 -22.61 24.25
N THR A 396 -5.88 -22.16 23.37
CA THR A 396 -4.93 -23.00 22.65
C THR A 396 -3.84 -23.51 23.60
N GLU A 397 -3.61 -24.81 23.63
CA GLU A 397 -2.66 -25.49 24.52
C GLU A 397 -1.28 -25.73 23.90
#